data_6636fcd837466adc996d15d369c7ca2e
#
_entry.id   6636fcd837466adc996d15d369c7ca2e
#
_cell.length_a   1.000
_cell.length_b   1.000
_cell.length_c   1.000
_cell.angle_alpha   90.00
_cell.angle_beta   90.00
_cell.angle_gamma   90.00
#
_symmetry.space_group_name_H-M   'P 1'
#
loop_
_entity.id
_entity.type
_entity.pdbx_description
1 polymer ?
#
loop_
_entity_poly.entity_id
_entity_poly.type
_entity_poly.pdbx_seq_one_letter_code
_entity_poly.pdbx_strand_id
1 'polypeptide(L)'
;MSPTVFHLIGPPGSGKRTVGLHLAALTGAVLLDNHLFRDAVYRPYGADGLRPIPPELQALGTQVWALGLQAARMAPGDVSQIFTAHHAGDAAGAAAAEQIRAVAVDRQARYVPVWLQCEVEELARRVALPERCDRAKLRDPAQLRQVLEARGMLEPHAGALMIDTGATPPVEAAQRIAACITS
;
A
#
# COMPACT_ATOMS: atom_id res chain seq x y z
N MET A 1 12.04 -1.14 -22.14
CA MET A 1 10.68 -0.67 -21.78
C MET A 1 10.83 0.33 -20.66
N SER A 2 10.05 1.41 -20.64
CA SER A 2 10.08 2.35 -19.51
C SER A 2 9.64 1.66 -18.21
N PRO A 3 10.27 1.95 -17.06
CA PRO A 3 9.88 1.35 -15.80
C PRO A 3 8.46 1.77 -15.42
N THR A 4 7.82 0.97 -14.58
CA THR A 4 6.45 1.25 -14.10
C THR A 4 6.46 1.36 -12.58
N VAL A 5 5.76 2.36 -12.06
CA VAL A 5 5.43 2.51 -10.65
C VAL A 5 3.95 2.16 -10.47
N PHE A 6 3.68 1.00 -9.94
CA PHE A 6 2.34 0.59 -9.52
C PHE A 6 2.09 1.12 -8.10
N HIS A 7 0.94 1.74 -7.89
CA HIS A 7 0.55 2.25 -6.59
C HIS A 7 -0.75 1.58 -6.14
N LEU A 8 -0.64 0.52 -5.32
CA LEU A 8 -1.78 -0.21 -4.78
C LEU A 8 -2.30 0.49 -3.54
N ILE A 9 -3.44 1.13 -3.66
CA ILE A 9 -4.10 1.93 -2.61
C ILE A 9 -5.32 1.18 -2.11
N GLY A 10 -5.57 1.22 -0.81
CA GLY A 10 -6.75 0.58 -0.22
C GLY A 10 -6.67 0.51 1.31
N PRO A 11 -7.77 0.20 1.99
CA PRO A 11 -7.82 0.12 3.45
C PRO A 11 -6.98 -1.05 4.00
N PRO A 12 -6.67 -1.06 5.30
CA PRO A 12 -6.13 -2.25 5.95
C PRO A 12 -7.04 -3.46 5.73
N GLY A 13 -6.48 -4.61 5.38
CA GLY A 13 -7.28 -5.81 5.06
C GLY A 13 -7.63 -5.98 3.57
N SER A 14 -7.49 -4.97 2.71
CA SER A 14 -7.83 -5.05 1.27
C SER A 14 -6.90 -5.92 0.42
N GLY A 15 -5.95 -6.66 0.98
CA GLY A 15 -5.11 -7.59 0.23
C GLY A 15 -3.96 -6.97 -0.58
N LYS A 16 -3.64 -5.68 -0.43
CA LYS A 16 -2.58 -4.97 -1.18
C LYS A 16 -1.27 -5.74 -1.30
N ARG A 17 -0.77 -6.28 -0.17
CA ARG A 17 0.49 -7.04 -0.18
C ARG A 17 0.37 -8.35 -0.93
N THR A 18 -0.73 -9.07 -0.78
CA THR A 18 -0.96 -10.35 -1.47
C THR A 18 -1.06 -10.14 -2.98
N VAL A 19 -1.86 -9.17 -3.41
CA VAL A 19 -1.95 -8.76 -4.82
C VAL A 19 -0.59 -8.29 -5.32
N GLY A 20 0.14 -7.48 -4.54
CA GLY A 20 1.47 -6.98 -4.87
C GLY A 20 2.51 -8.09 -5.06
N LEU A 21 2.45 -9.17 -4.27
CA LEU A 21 3.33 -10.33 -4.44
C LEU A 21 3.06 -11.07 -5.76
N HIS A 22 1.78 -11.30 -6.10
CA HIS A 22 1.43 -11.90 -7.38
C HIS A 22 1.80 -10.99 -8.57
N LEU A 23 1.58 -9.68 -8.43
CA LEU A 23 1.98 -8.71 -9.45
C LEU A 23 3.50 -8.67 -9.64
N ALA A 24 4.27 -8.72 -8.54
CA ALA A 24 5.74 -8.80 -8.61
C ALA A 24 6.20 -10.07 -9.36
N ALA A 25 5.57 -11.21 -9.08
CA ALA A 25 5.88 -12.46 -9.77
C ALA A 25 5.56 -12.42 -11.28
N LEU A 26 4.49 -11.70 -11.68
CA LEU A 26 4.09 -11.55 -13.08
C LEU A 26 4.94 -10.55 -13.86
N THR A 27 5.42 -9.48 -13.20
CA THR A 27 6.04 -8.32 -13.88
C THR A 27 7.52 -8.17 -13.62
N GLY A 28 8.08 -8.89 -12.65
CA GLY A 28 9.46 -8.68 -12.17
C GLY A 28 9.63 -7.39 -11.34
N ALA A 29 8.55 -6.65 -11.07
CA ALA A 29 8.62 -5.40 -10.31
C ALA A 29 8.93 -5.64 -8.82
N VAL A 30 9.70 -4.75 -8.21
CA VAL A 30 10.07 -4.84 -6.78
C VAL A 30 8.90 -4.39 -5.90
N LEU A 31 8.46 -5.25 -4.98
CA LEU A 31 7.40 -4.91 -4.02
C LEU A 31 7.95 -4.09 -2.85
N LEU A 32 7.50 -2.85 -2.74
CA LEU A 32 7.78 -1.89 -1.68
C LEU A 32 6.55 -1.75 -0.77
N ASP A 33 6.25 -2.81 0.00
CA ASP A 33 5.17 -2.79 1.00
C ASP A 33 5.52 -1.75 2.08
N ASN A 34 4.58 -0.89 2.47
CA ASN A 34 4.81 0.16 3.47
C ASN A 34 5.35 -0.38 4.81
N HIS A 35 5.01 -1.61 5.18
CA HIS A 35 5.57 -2.30 6.35
C HIS A 35 7.03 -2.73 6.17
N LEU A 36 7.54 -2.84 4.94
CA LEU A 36 8.97 -3.07 4.71
C LEU A 36 9.82 -1.97 5.38
N PHE A 37 9.34 -0.74 5.31
CA PHE A 37 10.04 0.42 5.87
C PHE A 37 9.67 0.65 7.34
N ARG A 38 8.38 0.70 7.65
CA ARG A 38 7.89 1.05 9.00
C ARG A 38 8.22 0.00 10.05
N ASP A 39 8.28 -1.28 9.68
CA ASP A 39 8.61 -2.36 10.59
C ASP A 39 10.04 -2.23 11.15
N ALA A 40 10.95 -1.54 10.47
CA ALA A 40 12.29 -1.21 11.00
C ALA A 40 12.22 -0.40 12.32
N VAL A 41 11.14 0.35 12.52
CA VAL A 41 10.89 1.14 13.74
C VAL A 41 9.86 0.48 14.66
N TYR A 42 8.79 -0.08 14.06
CA TYR A 42 7.66 -0.61 14.82
C TYR A 42 7.99 -1.94 15.51
N ARG A 43 8.80 -2.81 14.90
CA ARG A 43 9.17 -4.10 15.50
C ARG A 43 10.10 -3.95 16.71
N PRO A 44 11.18 -3.15 16.69
CA PRO A 44 11.98 -2.89 17.90
C PRO A 44 11.17 -2.34 19.07
N TYR A 45 10.11 -1.57 18.79
CA TYR A 45 9.19 -1.08 19.82
C TYR A 45 8.27 -2.19 20.37
N GLY A 46 8.16 -3.33 19.70
CA GLY A 46 7.24 -4.41 20.06
C GLY A 46 5.80 -4.14 19.62
N ALA A 47 5.59 -3.40 18.53
CA ALA A 47 4.26 -3.17 17.96
C ALA A 47 3.62 -4.50 17.53
N ASP A 48 2.45 -4.80 18.08
CA ASP A 48 1.71 -6.06 17.90
C ASP A 48 0.48 -5.93 16.95
N GLY A 49 0.18 -4.71 16.50
CA GLY A 49 -0.99 -4.42 15.67
C GLY A 49 -2.31 -4.35 16.43
N LEU A 50 -2.28 -4.48 17.75
CA LEU A 50 -3.44 -4.37 18.66
C LEU A 50 -3.41 -3.06 19.45
N ARG A 51 -2.22 -2.64 19.87
CA ARG A 51 -2.02 -1.39 20.59
C ARG A 51 -1.80 -0.23 19.62
N PRO A 52 -2.32 0.97 19.94
CA PRO A 52 -2.03 2.18 19.16
C PRO A 52 -0.52 2.45 19.08
N ILE A 53 -0.06 2.90 17.94
CA ILE A 53 1.31 3.37 17.76
C ILE A 53 1.42 4.81 18.27
N PRO A 54 2.34 5.12 19.21
CA PRO A 54 2.53 6.47 19.71
C PRO A 54 2.90 7.47 18.59
N PRO A 55 2.51 8.75 18.71
CA PRO A 55 2.79 9.78 17.69
C PRO A 55 4.28 9.91 17.35
N GLU A 56 5.16 9.81 18.36
CA GLU A 56 6.61 9.90 18.20
C GLU A 56 7.14 8.73 17.35
N LEU A 57 6.61 7.54 17.55
CA LEU A 57 6.97 6.37 16.77
C LEU A 57 6.41 6.45 15.35
N GLN A 58 5.21 7.01 15.18
CA GLN A 58 4.65 7.29 13.85
C GLN A 58 5.53 8.27 13.07
N ALA A 59 6.05 9.30 13.74
CA ALA A 59 6.98 10.27 13.15
C ALA A 59 8.28 9.60 12.66
N LEU A 60 8.87 8.72 13.48
CA LEU A 60 10.04 7.92 13.07
C LEU A 60 9.71 7.02 11.86
N GLY A 61 8.56 6.34 11.88
CA GLY A 61 8.10 5.54 10.75
C GLY A 61 7.94 6.36 9.47
N THR A 62 7.54 7.63 9.59
CA THR A 62 7.44 8.56 8.45
C THR A 62 8.83 8.96 7.91
N GLN A 63 9.82 9.15 8.79
CA GLN A 63 11.19 9.44 8.36
C GLN A 63 11.80 8.25 7.60
N VAL A 64 11.63 7.02 8.10
CA VAL A 64 12.11 5.82 7.39
C VAL A 64 11.41 5.63 6.06
N TRP A 65 10.10 5.91 6.00
CA TRP A 65 9.37 5.93 4.74
C TRP A 65 9.94 6.93 3.74
N ALA A 66 10.26 8.14 4.18
CA ALA A 66 10.87 9.17 3.32
C ALA A 66 12.24 8.73 2.76
N LEU A 67 13.07 8.08 3.58
CA LEU A 67 14.34 7.47 3.12
C LEU A 67 14.08 6.37 2.09
N GLY A 68 13.06 5.54 2.30
CA GLY A 68 12.65 4.52 1.35
C GLY A 68 12.24 5.10 -0.01
N LEU A 69 11.52 6.23 -0.02
CA LEU A 69 11.16 6.94 -1.25
C LEU A 69 12.39 7.54 -1.95
N GLN A 70 13.37 8.05 -1.19
CA GLN A 70 14.64 8.52 -1.76
C GLN A 70 15.40 7.38 -2.44
N ALA A 71 15.54 6.25 -1.77
CA ALA A 71 16.17 5.05 -2.35
C ALA A 71 15.41 4.55 -3.61
N ALA A 72 14.08 4.58 -3.58
CA ALA A 72 13.27 4.20 -4.73
C ALA A 72 13.50 5.09 -5.96
N ARG A 73 13.74 6.40 -5.76
CA ARG A 73 14.11 7.33 -6.85
C ARG A 73 15.47 7.01 -7.47
N MET A 74 16.40 6.46 -6.68
CA MET A 74 17.75 6.10 -7.14
C MET A 74 17.80 4.73 -7.83
N ALA A 75 16.71 3.99 -7.89
CA ALA A 75 16.69 2.67 -8.53
C ALA A 75 17.06 2.76 -10.01
N PRO A 76 17.75 1.74 -10.57
CA PRO A 76 18.08 1.68 -12.00
C PRO A 76 16.86 1.89 -12.90
N GLY A 77 17.09 2.46 -14.09
CA GLY A 77 16.03 2.88 -15.02
C GLY A 77 15.16 1.76 -15.58
N ASP A 78 15.57 0.50 -15.44
CA ASP A 78 14.83 -0.71 -15.86
C ASP A 78 14.02 -1.35 -14.71
N VAL A 79 14.19 -0.89 -13.46
CA VAL A 79 13.50 -1.46 -12.31
C VAL A 79 12.10 -0.88 -12.17
N SER A 80 11.07 -1.69 -12.36
CA SER A 80 9.69 -1.36 -11.99
C SER A 80 9.44 -1.58 -10.50
N GLN A 81 8.49 -0.83 -9.91
CA GLN A 81 8.22 -0.82 -8.48
C GLN A 81 6.73 -0.90 -8.17
N ILE A 82 6.37 -1.58 -7.08
CA ILE A 82 5.01 -1.70 -6.57
C ILE A 82 4.96 -1.13 -5.16
N PHE A 83 4.31 0.01 -4.98
CA PHE A 83 4.05 0.58 -3.66
C PHE A 83 2.70 0.13 -3.14
N THR A 84 2.61 -0.18 -1.84
CA THR A 84 1.34 -0.43 -1.17
C THR A 84 1.09 0.63 -0.10
N ALA A 85 -0.08 1.26 -0.11
CA ALA A 85 -0.41 2.30 0.85
C ALA A 85 -1.89 2.30 1.26
N HIS A 86 -2.15 2.81 2.46
CA HIS A 86 -3.45 3.33 2.87
C HIS A 86 -3.30 4.85 2.99
N HIS A 87 -4.11 5.59 2.28
CA HIS A 87 -4.17 7.04 2.37
C HIS A 87 -5.52 7.47 2.94
N ALA A 88 -5.47 8.30 3.96
CA ALA A 88 -6.66 8.90 4.53
C ALA A 88 -7.31 9.91 3.57
N GLY A 89 -8.59 10.21 3.75
CA GLY A 89 -9.35 11.17 2.96
C GLY A 89 -9.05 12.65 3.29
N ASP A 90 -7.89 12.93 3.85
CA ASP A 90 -7.46 14.27 4.27
C ASP A 90 -6.27 14.79 3.43
N ALA A 91 -5.89 16.04 3.64
CA ALA A 91 -4.78 16.66 2.93
C ALA A 91 -3.44 15.92 3.15
N ALA A 92 -3.23 15.32 4.33
CA ALA A 92 -2.03 14.54 4.61
C ALA A 92 -2.01 13.23 3.81
N GLY A 93 -3.16 12.57 3.65
CA GLY A 93 -3.30 11.38 2.80
C GLY A 93 -3.07 11.71 1.34
N ALA A 94 -3.61 12.83 0.84
CA ALA A 94 -3.38 13.30 -0.52
C ALA A 94 -1.89 13.61 -0.76
N ALA A 95 -1.24 14.31 0.16
CA ALA A 95 0.20 14.60 0.08
C ALA A 95 1.05 13.34 0.08
N ALA A 96 0.69 12.33 0.90
CA ALA A 96 1.40 11.04 0.93
C ALA A 96 1.23 10.25 -0.38
N ALA A 97 0.06 10.30 -1.02
CA ALA A 97 -0.16 9.68 -2.33
C ALA A 97 0.68 10.38 -3.41
N GLU A 98 0.73 11.71 -3.38
CA GLU A 98 1.52 12.50 -4.32
C GLU A 98 3.03 12.22 -4.21
N GLN A 99 3.56 11.94 -3.01
CA GLN A 99 4.97 11.56 -2.84
C GLN A 99 5.32 10.28 -3.63
N ILE A 100 4.41 9.31 -3.72
CA ILE A 100 4.63 8.10 -4.53
C ILE A 100 4.50 8.42 -6.03
N ARG A 101 3.53 9.26 -6.42
CA ARG A 101 3.41 9.71 -7.80
C ARG A 101 4.67 10.47 -8.25
N ALA A 102 5.24 11.31 -7.38
CA ALA A 102 6.49 12.02 -7.65
C ALA A 102 7.67 11.07 -7.91
N VAL A 103 7.74 9.90 -7.25
CA VAL A 103 8.76 8.88 -7.59
C VAL A 103 8.64 8.45 -9.05
N ALA A 104 7.43 8.26 -9.57
CA ALA A 104 7.23 7.91 -10.98
C ALA A 104 7.67 9.05 -11.91
N VAL A 105 7.33 10.30 -11.58
CA VAL A 105 7.74 11.48 -12.37
C VAL A 105 9.26 11.61 -12.39
N ASP A 106 9.92 11.59 -11.24
CA ASP A 106 11.37 11.75 -11.10
C ASP A 106 12.15 10.66 -11.86
N ARG A 107 11.57 9.46 -11.96
CA ARG A 107 12.16 8.31 -12.67
C ARG A 107 11.71 8.20 -14.12
N GLN A 108 10.90 9.11 -14.62
CA GLN A 108 10.27 9.03 -15.95
C GLN A 108 9.57 7.67 -16.18
N ALA A 109 8.98 7.13 -15.10
CA ALA A 109 8.28 5.86 -15.08
C ALA A 109 6.79 6.06 -15.39
N ARG A 110 6.17 5.03 -15.98
CA ARG A 110 4.71 4.97 -16.10
C ARG A 110 4.09 4.86 -14.70
N TYR A 111 3.16 5.73 -14.36
CA TYR A 111 2.42 5.66 -13.09
C TYR A 111 1.10 4.92 -13.27
N VAL A 112 0.87 3.87 -12.48
CA VAL A 112 -0.35 3.05 -12.53
C VAL A 112 -1.00 3.03 -11.15
N PRO A 113 -1.96 3.95 -10.88
CA PRO A 113 -2.74 3.94 -9.64
C PRO A 113 -3.80 2.84 -9.68
N VAL A 114 -3.86 2.04 -8.61
CA VAL A 114 -4.81 0.94 -8.45
C VAL A 114 -5.52 1.08 -7.11
N TRP A 115 -6.85 1.13 -7.12
CA TRP A 115 -7.69 1.18 -5.94
C TRP A 115 -8.25 -0.21 -5.62
N LEU A 116 -7.87 -0.75 -4.47
CA LEU A 116 -8.39 -2.02 -3.96
C LEU A 116 -9.50 -1.74 -2.97
N GLN A 117 -10.73 -2.04 -3.37
CA GLN A 117 -11.94 -1.91 -2.56
C GLN A 117 -12.30 -3.24 -1.91
N CYS A 118 -13.02 -3.17 -0.80
CA CYS A 118 -13.61 -4.33 -0.14
C CYS A 118 -14.61 -3.81 0.91
N GLU A 119 -15.69 -4.54 1.14
CA GLU A 119 -16.68 -4.25 2.16
C GLU A 119 -16.05 -4.21 3.57
N VAL A 120 -16.50 -3.27 4.41
CA VAL A 120 -15.90 -3.02 5.75
C VAL A 120 -15.95 -4.27 6.63
N GLU A 121 -17.03 -5.04 6.57
CA GLU A 121 -17.16 -6.26 7.38
C GLU A 121 -16.17 -7.35 6.94
N GLU A 122 -15.93 -7.49 5.64
CA GLU A 122 -14.91 -8.40 5.14
C GLU A 122 -13.50 -7.91 5.50
N LEU A 123 -13.23 -6.61 5.46
CA LEU A 123 -11.97 -6.04 5.94
C LEU A 123 -11.76 -6.34 7.43
N ALA A 124 -12.81 -6.16 8.24
CA ALA A 124 -12.79 -6.46 9.67
C ALA A 124 -12.49 -7.93 9.96
N ARG A 125 -13.11 -8.84 9.20
CA ARG A 125 -12.81 -10.28 9.28
C ARG A 125 -11.35 -10.57 8.91
N ARG A 126 -10.84 -9.96 7.83
CA ARG A 126 -9.48 -10.18 7.34
C ARG A 126 -8.41 -9.62 8.27
N VAL A 127 -8.63 -8.47 8.92
CA VAL A 127 -7.63 -7.92 9.85
C VAL A 127 -7.46 -8.77 11.10
N ALA A 128 -8.48 -9.52 11.51
CA ALA A 128 -8.43 -10.43 12.65
C ALA A 128 -7.71 -11.78 12.38
N LEU A 129 -7.37 -12.08 11.12
CA LEU A 129 -6.74 -13.36 10.78
C LEU A 129 -5.36 -13.51 11.43
N PRO A 130 -5.02 -14.71 11.94
CA PRO A 130 -3.75 -14.98 12.64
C PRO A 130 -2.50 -14.69 11.80
N GLU A 131 -2.56 -14.88 10.48
CA GLU A 131 -1.44 -14.69 9.56
C GLU A 131 -0.93 -13.25 9.48
N ARG A 132 -1.66 -12.31 10.10
CA ARG A 132 -1.25 -10.90 10.15
C ARG A 132 -0.25 -10.60 11.27
N CYS A 133 0.02 -11.56 12.17
CA CYS A 133 0.94 -11.36 13.29
C CYS A 133 2.42 -11.16 12.88
N ASP A 134 2.80 -11.58 11.67
CA ASP A 134 4.19 -11.50 11.18
C ASP A 134 4.70 -10.08 11.01
N ARG A 135 3.82 -9.07 11.06
CA ARG A 135 4.14 -7.66 10.87
C ARG A 135 3.33 -6.79 11.83
N ALA A 136 3.83 -5.59 12.11
CA ALA A 136 3.12 -4.58 12.92
C ALA A 136 1.89 -4.01 12.20
N LYS A 137 1.05 -4.88 11.61
CA LYS A 137 -0.18 -4.52 10.90
C LYS A 137 -1.33 -4.41 11.87
N LEU A 138 -2.27 -3.51 11.59
CA LEU A 138 -3.54 -3.42 12.32
C LEU A 138 -4.26 -4.78 12.32
N ARG A 139 -4.63 -5.25 13.53
CA ARG A 139 -5.27 -6.56 13.76
C ARG A 139 -6.60 -6.46 14.50
N ASP A 140 -6.94 -5.28 15.00
CA ASP A 140 -8.17 -5.02 15.74
C ASP A 140 -9.28 -4.53 14.79
N PRO A 141 -10.39 -5.29 14.61
CA PRO A 141 -11.52 -4.87 13.79
C PRO A 141 -12.21 -3.60 14.28
N ALA A 142 -12.26 -3.36 15.60
CA ALA A 142 -12.87 -2.14 16.13
C ALA A 142 -12.00 -0.91 15.79
N GLN A 143 -10.70 -1.03 15.94
CA GLN A 143 -9.76 0.03 15.56
C GLN A 143 -9.79 0.29 14.04
N LEU A 144 -9.98 -0.74 13.21
CA LEU A 144 -10.16 -0.56 11.76
C LEU A 144 -11.36 0.34 11.46
N ARG A 145 -12.54 0.04 12.05
CA ARG A 145 -13.76 0.84 11.83
C ARG A 145 -13.55 2.29 12.30
N GLN A 146 -12.96 2.49 13.47
CA GLN A 146 -12.65 3.83 13.99
C GLN A 146 -11.74 4.63 13.03
N VAL A 147 -10.69 4.00 12.47
CA VAL A 147 -9.79 4.66 11.52
C VAL A 147 -10.53 5.04 10.24
N LEU A 148 -11.37 4.15 9.70
CA LEU A 148 -12.14 4.43 8.48
C LEU A 148 -13.22 5.48 8.69
N GLU A 149 -13.90 5.48 9.85
CA GLU A 149 -14.89 6.52 10.21
C GLU A 149 -14.23 7.89 10.42
N ALA A 150 -13.12 7.93 11.17
CA ALA A 150 -12.50 9.20 11.56
C ALA A 150 -11.78 9.89 10.40
N ARG A 151 -11.20 9.15 9.47
CA ARG A 151 -10.31 9.69 8.45
C ARG A 151 -10.73 9.35 7.02
N GLY A 152 -11.69 8.43 6.84
CA GLY A 152 -12.10 7.96 5.53
C GLY A 152 -10.95 7.36 4.69
N MET A 153 -11.19 7.31 3.40
CA MET A 153 -10.20 6.96 2.38
C MET A 153 -10.05 8.10 1.39
N LEU A 154 -8.83 8.30 0.91
CA LEU A 154 -8.59 9.20 -0.22
C LEU A 154 -9.45 8.74 -1.41
N GLU A 155 -10.09 9.69 -2.09
CA GLU A 155 -10.89 9.40 -3.28
C GLU A 155 -10.01 8.87 -4.42
N PRO A 156 -10.51 7.91 -5.22
CA PRO A 156 -9.79 7.40 -6.36
C PRO A 156 -9.44 8.51 -7.36
N HIS A 157 -8.20 8.51 -7.79
CA HIS A 157 -7.76 9.40 -8.87
C HIS A 157 -8.50 9.06 -10.19
N ALA A 158 -8.84 10.07 -10.99
CA ALA A 158 -9.40 9.87 -12.31
C ALA A 158 -8.47 8.97 -13.16
N GLY A 159 -9.01 7.87 -13.69
CA GLY A 159 -8.24 6.87 -14.44
C GLY A 159 -7.56 5.80 -13.58
N ALA A 160 -7.77 5.76 -12.26
CA ALA A 160 -7.32 4.65 -11.43
C ALA A 160 -8.06 3.35 -11.78
N LEU A 161 -7.32 2.25 -11.81
CA LEU A 161 -7.92 0.91 -11.92
C LEU A 161 -8.62 0.56 -10.60
N MET A 162 -9.92 0.31 -10.66
CA MET A 162 -10.72 -0.11 -9.50
C MET A 162 -10.85 -1.63 -9.47
N ILE A 163 -10.52 -2.25 -8.33
CA ILE A 163 -10.65 -3.70 -8.12
C ILE A 163 -11.35 -3.97 -6.80
N ASP A 164 -12.48 -4.65 -6.85
CA ASP A 164 -13.12 -5.21 -5.66
C ASP A 164 -12.41 -6.52 -5.28
N THR A 165 -11.65 -6.48 -4.21
CA THR A 165 -10.93 -7.65 -3.67
C THR A 165 -11.80 -8.54 -2.79
N GLY A 166 -13.04 -8.15 -2.52
CA GLY A 166 -14.06 -9.03 -1.93
C GLY A 166 -14.51 -10.09 -2.92
N ALA A 167 -14.66 -9.70 -4.19
CA ALA A 167 -15.12 -10.57 -5.28
C ALA A 167 -13.99 -11.11 -6.17
N THR A 168 -12.84 -10.41 -6.25
CA THR A 168 -11.74 -10.75 -7.17
C THR A 168 -10.61 -11.47 -6.42
N PRO A 169 -10.24 -12.71 -6.79
CA PRO A 169 -9.09 -13.39 -6.22
C PRO A 169 -7.77 -12.63 -6.45
N PRO A 170 -6.79 -12.72 -5.51
CA PRO A 170 -5.54 -11.94 -5.61
C PRO A 170 -4.73 -12.17 -6.89
N VAL A 171 -4.72 -13.40 -7.41
CA VAL A 171 -4.05 -13.76 -8.67
C VAL A 171 -4.70 -13.06 -9.85
N GLU A 172 -6.03 -13.09 -9.93
CA GLU A 172 -6.80 -12.41 -10.98
C GLU A 172 -6.63 -10.89 -10.90
N ALA A 173 -6.69 -10.32 -9.70
CA ALA A 173 -6.42 -8.90 -9.49
C ALA A 173 -5.04 -8.49 -10.03
N ALA A 174 -4.01 -9.28 -9.74
CA ALA A 174 -2.66 -9.03 -10.25
C ALA A 174 -2.58 -9.14 -11.78
N GLN A 175 -3.25 -10.11 -12.38
CA GLN A 175 -3.33 -10.26 -13.86
C GLN A 175 -4.00 -9.06 -14.52
N ARG A 176 -5.11 -8.57 -13.96
CA ARG A 176 -5.82 -7.36 -14.45
C ARG A 176 -4.91 -6.11 -14.38
N ILE A 177 -4.13 -5.98 -13.29
CA ILE A 177 -3.18 -4.87 -13.14
C ILE A 177 -2.04 -5.00 -14.17
N ALA A 178 -1.47 -6.21 -14.33
CA ALA A 178 -0.39 -6.44 -15.29
C ALA A 178 -0.83 -6.17 -16.74
N ALA A 179 -2.07 -6.48 -17.10
CA ALA A 179 -2.61 -6.20 -18.43
C ALA A 179 -2.63 -4.70 -18.77
N CYS A 180 -2.73 -3.82 -17.77
CA CYS A 180 -2.69 -2.37 -18.02
C CYS A 180 -1.37 -1.85 -18.59
N ILE A 181 -0.27 -2.61 -18.51
CA ILE A 181 1.04 -2.18 -19.03
C ILE A 181 1.38 -2.78 -20.39
N THR A 182 0.62 -3.77 -20.83
CA THR A 182 0.80 -4.43 -22.14
C THR A 182 -0.09 -3.83 -23.24
N SER A 183 -0.98 -2.94 -22.86
CA SER A 183 -1.86 -2.17 -23.77
C SER A 183 -1.26 -0.80 -24.04
#